data_d295c13481545eed0c3f8db2a38a1a2d
#
_entry.id   d295c13481545eed0c3f8db2a38a1a2d
#
_cell.length_a   1.000
_cell.length_b   1.000
_cell.length_c   1.000
_cell.angle_alpha   90.00
_cell.angle_beta   90.00
_cell.angle_gamma   90.00
#
_symmetry.space_group_name_H-M   'P 1'
#
loop_
_entity.id
_entity.type
_entity.pdbx_description
1 polymer ?
#
loop_
_entity_poly.entity_id
_entity_poly.type
_entity_poly.pdbx_seq_one_letter_code
_entity_poly.pdbx_strand_id
1 'polypeptide(L)'
;MNSMIKDIALAPTGHQKIAWVKEHMPLLNILNERYAEKKIFDGLNMVVTIHLEAKTAYLAQTLKNCGANVVVTGSNPLSTQDDVAAALADSGITVFATHACSQEEYDLYLSKALDTKPSLIIDDGGDLVNMLHSTRRELIPNLIGGSEETTTGVHRLKALNEAGKLAFPMIAVNDAYCKYLFDNRYGTGQSSWDGIMRTTNLAVAGKTVVVAGYGWCGKGVAMRAKGLGANVIVTEIDPIKGIEAVFDGFRVMPMREAAKYGDFFVTVTGCKDVITKEHFPLMKDGAVLANAGHFDVEINVKDLEAMTVEPAYEVRKNITTYTMPNGKKINLLGEGRLVNLACGDGHPVEVMDLSFAMQFLAMKYLLEHKGELQNNLYVLPEELNTEIAALKLEAMCAGIDTLTPEQYAYLHAE
;
A
#
# COMPACT_ATOMS: atom_id res chain seq x y z
N MET A 1 -22.50 13.46 -10.97
CA MET A 1 -22.94 12.36 -10.08
C MET A 1 -22.74 12.85 -8.65
N ASN A 2 -23.65 12.59 -7.72
CA ASN A 2 -23.47 13.04 -6.33
C ASN A 2 -22.55 12.06 -5.59
N SER A 3 -21.62 12.60 -4.82
CA SER A 3 -20.75 11.80 -3.95
C SER A 3 -21.55 11.04 -2.87
N MET A 4 -21.06 9.88 -2.45
CA MET A 4 -21.54 9.12 -1.30
C MET A 4 -20.42 9.12 -0.25
N ILE A 5 -20.52 10.04 0.69
CA ILE A 5 -19.56 10.29 1.76
C ILE A 5 -20.33 10.41 3.08
N LYS A 6 -19.62 10.34 4.20
CA LYS A 6 -20.24 10.37 5.53
C LYS A 6 -20.88 11.72 5.84
N ASP A 7 -20.15 12.81 5.75
CA ASP A 7 -20.60 14.16 6.07
C ASP A 7 -19.69 15.20 5.41
N ILE A 8 -20.26 16.09 4.62
CA ILE A 8 -19.52 17.18 3.96
C ILE A 8 -18.95 18.21 4.98
N ALA A 9 -19.57 18.32 6.14
CA ALA A 9 -19.11 19.23 7.20
C ALA A 9 -17.70 18.88 7.74
N LEU A 10 -17.20 17.70 7.46
CA LEU A 10 -15.84 17.27 7.81
C LEU A 10 -14.76 17.85 6.86
N ALA A 11 -15.12 18.45 5.74
CA ALA A 11 -14.20 18.94 4.71
C ALA A 11 -13.08 19.86 5.24
N PRO A 12 -13.31 20.81 6.16
CA PRO A 12 -12.25 21.71 6.64
C PRO A 12 -11.03 20.98 7.21
N THR A 13 -11.24 19.90 7.98
CA THR A 13 -10.13 19.09 8.53
C THR A 13 -9.41 18.34 7.42
N GLY A 14 -10.15 17.79 6.45
CA GLY A 14 -9.56 17.12 5.29
C GLY A 14 -8.71 18.06 4.44
N HIS A 15 -9.18 19.30 4.20
CA HIS A 15 -8.40 20.32 3.50
C HIS A 15 -7.09 20.65 4.20
N GLN A 16 -7.08 20.74 5.54
CA GLN A 16 -5.85 20.96 6.30
C GLN A 16 -4.85 19.81 6.10
N LYS A 17 -5.31 18.57 6.15
CA LYS A 17 -4.47 17.38 5.90
C LYS A 17 -3.90 17.39 4.48
N ILE A 18 -4.72 17.70 3.46
CA ILE A 18 -4.28 17.74 2.06
C ILE A 18 -3.28 18.88 1.85
N ALA A 19 -3.50 20.06 2.48
CA ALA A 19 -2.57 21.18 2.39
C ALA A 19 -1.19 20.81 2.95
N TRP A 20 -1.13 20.15 4.10
CA TRP A 20 0.11 19.65 4.68
C TRP A 20 0.84 18.67 3.75
N VAL A 21 0.10 17.72 3.18
CA VAL A 21 0.65 16.73 2.25
C VAL A 21 1.22 17.40 0.99
N LYS A 22 0.51 18.37 0.42
CA LYS A 22 0.95 19.11 -0.74
C LYS A 22 2.31 19.78 -0.54
N GLU A 23 2.58 20.33 0.64
CA GLU A 23 3.87 20.96 0.94
C GLU A 23 5.04 19.95 0.94
N HIS A 24 4.75 18.66 1.14
CA HIS A 24 5.75 17.60 1.29
C HIS A 24 5.79 16.60 0.11
N MET A 25 5.09 16.92 -1.00
CA MET A 25 5.08 16.09 -2.22
C MET A 25 5.63 16.87 -3.44
N PRO A 26 6.94 17.19 -3.45
CA PRO A 26 7.54 18.02 -4.50
C PRO A 26 7.44 17.39 -5.89
N LEU A 27 7.46 16.07 -6.03
CA LEU A 27 7.33 15.41 -7.32
C LEU A 27 5.95 15.63 -7.93
N LEU A 28 4.88 15.43 -7.14
CA LEU A 28 3.53 15.73 -7.62
C LEU A 28 3.34 17.21 -7.91
N ASN A 29 3.99 18.12 -7.15
CA ASN A 29 3.99 19.56 -7.45
C ASN A 29 4.63 19.82 -8.82
N ILE A 30 5.81 19.26 -9.10
CA ILE A 30 6.51 19.39 -10.38
C ILE A 30 5.65 18.84 -11.53
N LEU A 31 5.04 17.67 -11.36
CA LEU A 31 4.18 17.07 -12.39
C LEU A 31 2.92 17.91 -12.63
N ASN A 32 2.32 18.44 -11.56
CA ASN A 32 1.20 19.38 -11.67
C ASN A 32 1.58 20.65 -12.46
N GLU A 33 2.70 21.27 -12.15
CA GLU A 33 3.21 22.47 -12.86
C GLU A 33 3.50 22.17 -14.35
N ARG A 34 4.10 21.03 -14.67
CA ARG A 34 4.44 20.64 -16.04
C ARG A 34 3.23 20.37 -16.93
N TYR A 35 2.14 19.86 -16.36
CA TYR A 35 1.05 19.25 -17.14
C TYR A 35 -0.33 19.87 -16.90
N ALA A 36 -0.56 20.65 -15.83
CA ALA A 36 -1.86 21.24 -15.55
C ALA A 36 -2.35 22.20 -16.64
N GLU A 37 -1.48 23.09 -17.15
CA GLU A 37 -1.84 24.00 -18.24
C GLU A 37 -2.09 23.25 -19.55
N LYS A 38 -1.37 22.16 -19.79
CA LYS A 38 -1.48 21.34 -21.01
C LYS A 38 -2.73 20.47 -21.03
N LYS A 39 -3.39 20.30 -19.88
CA LYS A 39 -4.59 19.44 -19.74
C LYS A 39 -4.42 18.08 -20.40
N ILE A 40 -3.29 17.40 -20.16
CA ILE A 40 -2.94 16.14 -20.85
C ILE A 40 -3.99 15.03 -20.71
N PHE A 41 -4.85 15.09 -19.70
CA PHE A 41 -5.93 14.13 -19.47
C PHE A 41 -7.32 14.69 -19.79
N ASP A 42 -7.41 15.77 -20.59
CA ASP A 42 -8.68 16.41 -20.90
C ASP A 42 -9.70 15.43 -21.50
N GLY A 43 -10.92 15.47 -20.97
CA GLY A 43 -12.03 14.61 -21.40
C GLY A 43 -11.93 13.14 -20.97
N LEU A 44 -10.89 12.72 -20.24
CA LEU A 44 -10.75 11.35 -19.77
C LEU A 44 -11.41 11.16 -18.38
N ASN A 45 -12.23 10.10 -18.26
CA ASN A 45 -12.74 9.66 -16.97
C ASN A 45 -11.70 8.75 -16.32
N MET A 46 -11.31 9.06 -15.09
CA MET A 46 -10.37 8.26 -14.30
C MET A 46 -10.98 7.83 -12.99
N VAL A 47 -10.84 6.54 -12.65
CA VAL A 47 -11.19 6.03 -11.34
C VAL A 47 -9.91 5.75 -10.57
N VAL A 48 -9.82 6.30 -9.36
CA VAL A 48 -8.72 6.08 -8.42
C VAL A 48 -9.26 5.30 -7.23
N THR A 49 -8.78 4.08 -7.06
CA THR A 49 -9.14 3.16 -5.98
C THR A 49 -7.88 2.80 -5.21
N ILE A 50 -7.48 3.67 -4.30
CA ILE A 50 -6.34 3.49 -3.39
C ILE A 50 -6.83 3.78 -1.97
N HIS A 51 -6.06 3.45 -0.94
CA HIS A 51 -6.36 3.85 0.43
C HIS A 51 -6.68 5.36 0.48
N LEU A 52 -7.94 5.71 0.83
CA LEU A 52 -8.40 7.10 0.76
C LEU A 52 -7.97 7.89 1.99
N GLU A 53 -6.81 8.51 1.88
CA GLU A 53 -6.22 9.42 2.84
C GLU A 53 -5.60 10.65 2.11
N ALA A 54 -4.99 11.58 2.82
CA ALA A 54 -4.61 12.88 2.26
C ALA A 54 -3.64 12.84 1.05
N LYS A 55 -2.71 11.87 1.02
CA LYS A 55 -1.75 11.71 -0.09
C LYS A 55 -2.45 11.25 -1.36
N THR A 56 -3.36 10.27 -1.25
CA THR A 56 -4.22 9.82 -2.35
C THR A 56 -5.12 10.96 -2.85
N ALA A 57 -5.64 11.76 -1.93
CA ALA A 57 -6.44 12.92 -2.30
C ALA A 57 -5.64 13.93 -3.11
N TYR A 58 -4.36 14.15 -2.78
CA TYR A 58 -3.52 15.08 -3.53
C TYR A 58 -3.15 14.54 -4.93
N LEU A 59 -2.92 13.22 -5.08
CA LEU A 59 -2.81 12.59 -6.41
C LEU A 59 -4.08 12.82 -7.24
N ALA A 60 -5.26 12.59 -6.66
CA ALA A 60 -6.54 12.81 -7.36
C ALA A 60 -6.73 14.27 -7.79
N GLN A 61 -6.37 15.23 -6.94
CA GLN A 61 -6.39 16.66 -7.29
C GLN A 61 -5.41 16.99 -8.42
N THR A 62 -4.20 16.41 -8.41
CA THR A 62 -3.20 16.58 -9.47
C THR A 62 -3.71 16.07 -10.81
N LEU A 63 -4.30 14.87 -10.85
CA LEU A 63 -4.92 14.30 -12.05
C LEU A 63 -6.06 15.19 -12.57
N LYS A 64 -6.92 15.69 -11.68
CA LYS A 64 -8.00 16.63 -12.02
C LYS A 64 -7.44 17.95 -12.58
N ASN A 65 -6.42 18.52 -11.96
CA ASN A 65 -5.77 19.74 -12.45
C ASN A 65 -5.21 19.55 -13.87
N CYS A 66 -4.72 18.35 -14.17
CA CYS A 66 -4.25 17.97 -15.51
C CYS A 66 -5.37 17.62 -16.51
N GLY A 67 -6.63 17.85 -16.16
CA GLY A 67 -7.79 17.76 -17.06
C GLY A 67 -8.68 16.54 -16.88
N ALA A 68 -8.32 15.56 -16.05
CA ALA A 68 -9.12 14.37 -15.85
C ALA A 68 -10.45 14.64 -15.12
N ASN A 69 -11.49 13.91 -15.48
CA ASN A 69 -12.71 13.75 -14.69
C ASN A 69 -12.46 12.63 -13.66
N VAL A 70 -12.04 12.99 -12.45
CA VAL A 70 -11.61 12.02 -11.45
C VAL A 70 -12.78 11.59 -10.57
N VAL A 71 -12.89 10.27 -10.36
CA VAL A 71 -13.75 9.65 -9.35
C VAL A 71 -12.87 8.86 -8.41
N VAL A 72 -13.09 8.99 -7.10
CA VAL A 72 -12.28 8.35 -6.07
C VAL A 72 -13.11 7.39 -5.24
N THR A 73 -12.55 6.20 -4.98
CA THR A 73 -13.06 5.27 -3.96
C THR A 73 -11.91 4.90 -3.00
N GLY A 74 -12.23 4.25 -1.87
CA GLY A 74 -11.22 3.61 -1.04
C GLY A 74 -10.95 2.18 -1.51
N SER A 75 -9.70 1.71 -1.43
CA SER A 75 -9.36 0.29 -1.64
C SER A 75 -9.59 -0.57 -0.39
N ASN A 76 -9.81 0.06 0.75
CA ASN A 76 -10.11 -0.61 2.01
C ASN A 76 -11.00 0.28 2.89
N PRO A 77 -12.20 -0.22 3.31
CA PRO A 77 -13.13 0.56 4.15
C PRO A 77 -12.51 1.13 5.41
N LEU A 78 -11.58 0.41 6.02
CA LEU A 78 -11.04 0.73 7.33
C LEU A 78 -9.86 1.72 7.30
N SER A 79 -9.29 1.96 6.11
CA SER A 79 -8.26 2.98 5.88
C SER A 79 -8.82 4.29 5.33
N THR A 80 -10.09 4.32 4.94
CA THR A 80 -10.75 5.53 4.45
C THR A 80 -10.83 6.58 5.55
N GLN A 81 -10.43 7.82 5.23
CA GLN A 81 -10.57 8.99 6.09
C GLN A 81 -11.76 9.84 5.63
N ASP A 82 -12.83 9.89 6.45
CA ASP A 82 -14.09 10.56 6.10
C ASP A 82 -13.93 12.06 5.85
N ASP A 83 -13.03 12.72 6.58
CA ASP A 83 -12.73 14.14 6.39
C ASP A 83 -12.01 14.42 5.07
N VAL A 84 -11.13 13.53 4.65
CA VAL A 84 -10.45 13.61 3.36
C VAL A 84 -11.44 13.35 2.21
N ALA A 85 -12.33 12.36 2.35
CA ALA A 85 -13.39 12.11 1.40
C ALA A 85 -14.31 13.34 1.22
N ALA A 86 -14.65 14.00 2.34
CA ALA A 86 -15.43 15.24 2.34
C ALA A 86 -14.69 16.39 1.65
N ALA A 87 -13.38 16.57 1.91
CA ALA A 87 -12.58 17.63 1.28
C ALA A 87 -12.45 17.45 -0.24
N LEU A 88 -12.33 16.23 -0.71
CA LEU A 88 -12.33 15.94 -2.16
C LEU A 88 -13.69 16.26 -2.78
N ALA A 89 -14.79 15.87 -2.13
CA ALA A 89 -16.13 16.15 -2.60
C ALA A 89 -16.40 17.67 -2.65
N ASP A 90 -15.97 18.41 -1.63
CA ASP A 90 -16.03 19.88 -1.57
C ASP A 90 -15.20 20.55 -2.69
N SER A 91 -14.08 19.94 -3.06
CA SER A 91 -13.24 20.35 -4.21
C SER A 91 -13.83 19.97 -5.58
N GLY A 92 -15.03 19.39 -5.62
CA GLY A 92 -15.71 19.00 -6.85
C GLY A 92 -15.12 17.74 -7.51
N ILE A 93 -14.53 16.82 -6.74
CA ILE A 93 -14.20 15.47 -7.16
C ILE A 93 -15.33 14.55 -6.68
N THR A 94 -15.79 13.64 -7.53
CA THR A 94 -16.80 12.66 -7.12
C THR A 94 -16.15 11.58 -6.24
N VAL A 95 -16.72 11.33 -5.06
CA VAL A 95 -16.18 10.37 -4.08
C VAL A 95 -17.25 9.37 -3.66
N PHE A 96 -16.90 8.08 -3.67
CA PHE A 96 -17.74 7.00 -3.13
C PHE A 96 -16.92 6.26 -2.08
N ALA A 97 -16.93 6.74 -0.84
CA ALA A 97 -16.17 6.12 0.26
C ALA A 97 -16.66 6.61 1.62
N THR A 98 -16.78 5.69 2.58
CA THR A 98 -17.03 5.97 3.99
C THR A 98 -16.17 5.05 4.85
N HIS A 99 -15.69 5.54 5.98
CA HIS A 99 -14.92 4.74 6.93
C HIS A 99 -15.80 3.63 7.52
N ALA A 100 -15.27 2.40 7.57
CA ALA A 100 -15.94 1.23 8.12
C ALA A 100 -17.28 0.89 7.43
N CYS A 101 -17.41 1.17 6.13
CA CYS A 101 -18.58 0.72 5.36
C CYS A 101 -18.66 -0.82 5.30
N SER A 102 -19.86 -1.34 5.10
CA SER A 102 -20.06 -2.77 4.91
C SER A 102 -19.47 -3.26 3.57
N GLN A 103 -19.35 -4.58 3.40
CA GLN A 103 -18.88 -5.15 2.13
C GLN A 103 -19.84 -4.82 0.97
N GLU A 104 -21.16 -4.81 1.23
CA GLU A 104 -22.15 -4.45 0.23
C GLU A 104 -22.04 -2.97 -0.19
N GLU A 105 -21.77 -2.08 0.75
CA GLU A 105 -21.51 -0.67 0.46
C GLU A 105 -20.20 -0.49 -0.30
N TYR A 106 -19.14 -1.20 0.08
CA TYR A 106 -17.86 -1.18 -0.63
C TYR A 106 -18.03 -1.61 -2.10
N ASP A 107 -18.70 -2.73 -2.35
CA ASP A 107 -18.97 -3.23 -3.70
C ASP A 107 -19.85 -2.24 -4.50
N LEU A 108 -20.82 -1.60 -3.83
CA LEU A 108 -21.63 -0.54 -4.43
C LEU A 108 -20.78 0.67 -4.83
N TYR A 109 -19.82 1.09 -4.00
CA TYR A 109 -18.95 2.23 -4.28
C TYR A 109 -18.07 1.97 -5.51
N LEU A 110 -17.45 0.78 -5.61
CA LEU A 110 -16.69 0.38 -6.78
C LEU A 110 -17.59 0.36 -8.05
N SER A 111 -18.78 -0.22 -7.96
CA SER A 111 -19.72 -0.26 -9.07
C SER A 111 -20.16 1.14 -9.50
N LYS A 112 -20.43 2.06 -8.56
CA LYS A 112 -20.78 3.45 -8.83
C LYS A 112 -19.65 4.22 -9.50
N ALA A 113 -18.41 3.98 -9.08
CA ALA A 113 -17.25 4.56 -9.73
C ALA A 113 -17.12 4.08 -11.19
N LEU A 114 -17.37 2.80 -11.44
CA LEU A 114 -17.38 2.22 -12.79
C LEU A 114 -18.54 2.72 -13.68
N ASP A 115 -19.66 3.17 -13.10
CA ASP A 115 -20.77 3.79 -13.87
C ASP A 115 -20.33 5.04 -14.63
N THR A 116 -19.21 5.67 -14.25
CA THR A 116 -18.61 6.81 -14.97
C THR A 116 -17.93 6.42 -16.28
N LYS A 117 -17.86 5.14 -16.59
CA LYS A 117 -17.23 4.56 -17.79
C LYS A 117 -15.78 5.05 -17.91
N PRO A 118 -14.89 4.65 -16.99
CA PRO A 118 -13.52 5.14 -16.99
C PRO A 118 -12.76 4.77 -18.26
N SER A 119 -11.88 5.67 -18.68
CA SER A 119 -10.87 5.42 -19.70
C SER A 119 -9.59 4.90 -19.10
N LEU A 120 -9.26 5.31 -17.88
CA LEU A 120 -8.08 4.91 -17.11
C LEU A 120 -8.47 4.59 -15.66
N ILE A 121 -7.79 3.62 -15.07
CA ILE A 121 -8.00 3.24 -13.66
C ILE A 121 -6.67 3.16 -12.92
N ILE A 122 -6.68 3.53 -11.65
CA ILE A 122 -5.62 3.23 -10.69
C ILE A 122 -6.24 2.34 -9.61
N ASP A 123 -5.73 1.12 -9.47
CA ASP A 123 -6.24 0.11 -8.54
C ASP A 123 -5.19 -0.24 -7.48
N ASP A 124 -5.64 -0.69 -6.32
CA ASP A 124 -4.79 -1.09 -5.19
C ASP A 124 -5.38 -2.33 -4.53
N GLY A 125 -4.84 -3.48 -4.93
CA GLY A 125 -5.28 -4.80 -4.50
C GLY A 125 -6.06 -5.58 -5.55
N GLY A 126 -6.41 -4.95 -6.68
CA GLY A 126 -7.00 -5.62 -7.84
C GLY A 126 -8.52 -5.85 -7.74
N ASP A 127 -9.24 -5.20 -6.81
CA ASP A 127 -10.69 -5.41 -6.66
C ASP A 127 -11.47 -4.74 -7.79
N LEU A 128 -11.07 -3.55 -8.22
CA LEU A 128 -11.67 -2.86 -9.36
C LEU A 128 -11.44 -3.65 -10.66
N VAL A 129 -10.21 -4.12 -10.88
CA VAL A 129 -9.86 -4.98 -12.02
C VAL A 129 -10.67 -6.28 -11.99
N ASN A 130 -10.82 -6.92 -10.82
CA ASN A 130 -11.61 -8.13 -10.68
C ASN A 130 -13.09 -7.88 -11.05
N MET A 131 -13.67 -6.76 -10.63
CA MET A 131 -15.04 -6.39 -11.00
C MET A 131 -15.18 -6.18 -12.51
N LEU A 132 -14.21 -5.54 -13.16
CA LEU A 132 -14.18 -5.38 -14.62
C LEU A 132 -14.02 -6.71 -15.37
N HIS A 133 -13.35 -7.71 -14.80
CA HIS A 133 -13.20 -9.03 -15.41
C HIS A 133 -14.38 -10.01 -15.10
N SER A 134 -15.25 -9.65 -14.17
CA SER A 134 -16.39 -10.47 -13.75
C SER A 134 -17.75 -9.84 -14.10
N THR A 135 -18.20 -8.89 -13.30
CA THR A 135 -19.56 -8.34 -13.33
C THR A 135 -19.75 -7.12 -14.21
N ARG A 136 -18.65 -6.42 -14.61
CA ARG A 136 -18.69 -5.16 -15.37
C ARG A 136 -17.87 -5.22 -16.68
N ARG A 137 -17.88 -6.38 -17.33
CA ARG A 137 -17.12 -6.63 -18.58
C ARG A 137 -17.52 -5.73 -19.73
N GLU A 138 -18.74 -5.25 -19.75
CA GLU A 138 -19.28 -4.34 -20.77
C GLU A 138 -18.52 -2.99 -20.84
N LEU A 139 -17.75 -2.64 -19.79
CA LEU A 139 -16.98 -1.41 -19.74
C LEU A 139 -15.57 -1.54 -20.33
N ILE A 140 -15.06 -2.76 -20.49
CA ILE A 140 -13.71 -3.03 -21.02
C ILE A 140 -13.41 -2.27 -22.31
N PRO A 141 -14.32 -2.20 -23.31
CA PRO A 141 -14.06 -1.47 -24.55
C PRO A 141 -13.78 0.04 -24.37
N ASN A 142 -14.13 0.63 -23.24
CA ASN A 142 -13.87 2.05 -22.95
C ASN A 142 -12.49 2.27 -22.33
N LEU A 143 -11.84 1.24 -21.81
CA LEU A 143 -10.57 1.34 -21.10
C LEU A 143 -9.40 1.47 -22.07
N ILE A 144 -8.53 2.43 -21.82
CA ILE A 144 -7.19 2.53 -22.40
C ILE A 144 -6.27 1.58 -21.62
N GLY A 145 -6.42 1.53 -20.30
CA GLY A 145 -5.66 0.67 -19.42
C GLY A 145 -5.75 1.09 -17.95
N GLY A 146 -4.92 0.48 -17.12
CA GLY A 146 -4.85 0.80 -15.70
C GLY A 146 -3.49 0.55 -15.08
N SER A 147 -3.36 0.87 -13.81
CA SER A 147 -2.17 0.58 -13.00
C SER A 147 -2.54 -0.05 -11.67
N GLU A 148 -1.57 -0.78 -11.11
CA GLU A 148 -1.71 -1.47 -9.82
C GLU A 148 -0.64 -1.00 -8.85
N GLU A 149 -1.09 -0.62 -7.63
CA GLU A 149 -0.25 -0.04 -6.59
C GLU A 149 0.47 -1.08 -5.74
N THR A 150 -0.13 -2.28 -5.55
CA THR A 150 0.35 -3.18 -4.50
C THR A 150 0.71 -4.58 -5.01
N THR A 151 1.62 -5.24 -4.29
CA THR A 151 2.10 -6.61 -4.59
C THR A 151 0.96 -7.62 -4.72
N THR A 152 -0.06 -7.53 -3.86
CA THR A 152 -1.21 -8.46 -3.88
C THR A 152 -2.01 -8.34 -5.18
N GLY A 153 -2.29 -7.11 -5.62
CA GLY A 153 -2.95 -6.87 -6.91
C GLY A 153 -2.09 -7.30 -8.09
N VAL A 154 -0.79 -7.02 -8.06
CA VAL A 154 0.15 -7.50 -9.11
C VAL A 154 0.16 -9.02 -9.20
N HIS A 155 0.09 -9.77 -8.09
CA HIS A 155 -0.02 -11.24 -8.13
C HIS A 155 -1.30 -11.70 -8.84
N ARG A 156 -2.44 -11.05 -8.56
CA ARG A 156 -3.72 -11.31 -9.26
C ARG A 156 -3.62 -11.01 -10.75
N LEU A 157 -2.99 -9.89 -11.11
CA LEU A 157 -2.77 -9.50 -12.50
C LEU A 157 -1.84 -10.47 -13.24
N LYS A 158 -0.75 -10.94 -12.61
CA LYS A 158 0.15 -11.96 -13.16
C LYS A 158 -0.62 -13.24 -13.48
N ALA A 159 -1.47 -13.70 -12.56
CA ALA A 159 -2.30 -14.89 -12.78
C ALA A 159 -3.29 -14.72 -13.95
N LEU A 160 -3.93 -13.53 -14.08
CA LEU A 160 -4.80 -13.23 -15.22
C LEU A 160 -4.02 -13.16 -16.52
N ASN A 161 -2.84 -12.57 -16.52
CA ASN A 161 -1.98 -12.40 -17.68
C ASN A 161 -1.46 -13.75 -18.18
N GLU A 162 -0.93 -14.60 -17.28
CA GLU A 162 -0.45 -15.96 -17.60
C GLU A 162 -1.56 -16.86 -18.13
N ALA A 163 -2.79 -16.68 -17.65
CA ALA A 163 -3.96 -17.38 -18.14
C ALA A 163 -4.48 -16.84 -19.50
N GLY A 164 -3.89 -15.77 -20.06
CA GLY A 164 -4.38 -15.09 -21.26
C GLY A 164 -5.76 -14.44 -21.09
N LYS A 165 -6.13 -14.07 -19.86
CA LYS A 165 -7.45 -13.54 -19.52
C LYS A 165 -7.45 -12.04 -19.21
N LEU A 166 -6.28 -11.41 -19.12
CA LEU A 166 -6.20 -9.96 -18.90
C LEU A 166 -6.75 -9.26 -20.15
N ALA A 167 -7.78 -8.41 -19.96
CA ALA A 167 -8.60 -7.92 -21.05
C ALA A 167 -8.26 -6.48 -21.51
N PHE A 168 -7.31 -5.82 -20.84
CA PHE A 168 -6.79 -4.50 -21.17
C PHE A 168 -5.38 -4.33 -20.62
N PRO A 169 -4.56 -3.38 -21.13
CA PRO A 169 -3.21 -3.14 -20.63
C PRO A 169 -3.21 -2.72 -19.15
N MET A 170 -2.32 -3.31 -18.35
CA MET A 170 -2.10 -2.93 -16.96
C MET A 170 -0.62 -2.65 -16.71
N ILE A 171 -0.33 -1.63 -15.92
CA ILE A 171 1.03 -1.28 -15.47
C ILE A 171 1.20 -1.72 -14.01
N ALA A 172 2.16 -2.60 -13.75
CA ALA A 172 2.56 -2.97 -12.39
C ALA A 172 3.43 -1.85 -11.78
N VAL A 173 2.81 -0.77 -11.29
CA VAL A 173 3.55 0.34 -10.66
C VAL A 173 4.27 -0.15 -9.40
N ASN A 174 3.69 -1.11 -8.69
CA ASN A 174 4.37 -1.75 -7.55
C ASN A 174 5.76 -2.30 -7.92
N ASP A 175 5.97 -2.73 -9.16
CA ASP A 175 7.23 -3.34 -9.62
C ASP A 175 8.22 -2.30 -10.19
N ALA A 176 7.89 -0.99 -10.15
CA ALA A 176 8.80 0.10 -10.52
C ALA A 176 9.85 0.34 -9.42
N TYR A 177 11.11 0.61 -9.80
CA TYR A 177 12.21 0.87 -8.86
C TYR A 177 11.90 2.01 -7.88
N CYS A 178 11.37 3.13 -8.37
CA CYS A 178 10.99 4.27 -7.54
C CYS A 178 9.76 4.00 -6.66
N LYS A 179 9.07 2.87 -6.83
CA LYS A 179 8.00 2.44 -5.94
C LYS A 179 8.51 1.46 -4.88
N TYR A 180 8.88 0.24 -5.23
CA TYR A 180 9.09 -0.81 -4.23
C TYR A 180 10.34 -0.64 -3.38
N LEU A 181 11.41 0.00 -3.91
CA LEU A 181 12.62 0.27 -3.14
C LEU A 181 12.35 1.25 -1.99
N PHE A 182 11.37 2.12 -2.13
CA PHE A 182 11.06 3.18 -1.16
C PHE A 182 9.78 2.90 -0.38
N ASP A 183 8.67 2.76 -1.07
CA ASP A 183 7.35 2.53 -0.50
C ASP A 183 7.31 1.21 0.29
N ASN A 184 7.48 0.07 -0.38
CA ASN A 184 7.39 -1.23 0.26
C ASN A 184 8.46 -1.40 1.36
N ARG A 185 9.68 -0.92 1.13
CA ARG A 185 10.79 -1.07 2.08
C ARG A 185 10.74 -0.03 3.20
N TYR A 186 10.88 1.25 2.86
CA TYR A 186 10.99 2.31 3.86
C TYR A 186 9.62 2.76 4.37
N GLY A 187 8.63 2.84 3.49
CA GLY A 187 7.26 3.21 3.83
C GLY A 187 6.64 2.22 4.80
N THR A 188 6.56 0.94 4.42
CA THR A 188 6.02 -0.12 5.28
C THR A 188 6.84 -0.27 6.56
N GLY A 189 8.18 -0.24 6.46
CA GLY A 189 9.05 -0.38 7.63
C GLY A 189 8.81 0.69 8.67
N GLN A 190 8.74 1.96 8.29
CA GLN A 190 8.50 3.05 9.23
C GLN A 190 7.07 3.05 9.76
N SER A 191 6.08 3.01 8.87
CA SER A 191 4.68 3.18 9.23
C SER A 191 4.13 2.02 10.08
N SER A 192 4.63 0.78 9.87
CA SER A 192 4.25 -0.34 10.73
C SER A 192 4.72 -0.13 12.16
N TRP A 193 5.95 0.30 12.36
CA TRP A 193 6.48 0.60 13.69
C TRP A 193 5.84 1.83 14.32
N ASP A 194 5.51 2.85 13.53
CA ASP A 194 4.75 3.99 14.01
C ASP A 194 3.38 3.55 14.56
N GLY A 195 2.63 2.76 13.81
CA GLY A 195 1.35 2.20 14.26
C GLY A 195 1.50 1.32 15.51
N ILE A 196 2.48 0.40 15.54
CA ILE A 196 2.72 -0.49 16.69
C ILE A 196 3.08 0.30 17.94
N MET A 197 4.06 1.21 17.86
CA MET A 197 4.53 1.99 19.01
C MET A 197 3.47 2.94 19.53
N ARG A 198 2.77 3.65 18.65
CA ARG A 198 1.68 4.57 19.00
C ARG A 198 0.53 3.83 19.70
N THR A 199 0.16 2.66 19.21
CA THR A 199 -0.96 1.89 19.75
C THR A 199 -0.60 1.21 21.06
N THR A 200 0.57 0.60 21.18
CA THR A 200 0.96 -0.15 22.37
C THR A 200 1.59 0.73 23.45
N ASN A 201 2.31 1.78 23.09
CA ASN A 201 3.18 2.57 23.97
C ASN A 201 4.21 1.71 24.73
N LEU A 202 4.70 0.64 24.07
CA LEU A 202 5.71 -0.27 24.63
C LEU A 202 7.09 0.02 24.05
N ALA A 203 8.13 -0.21 24.86
CA ALA A 203 9.51 -0.16 24.38
C ALA A 203 9.78 -1.34 23.43
N VAL A 204 10.42 -1.05 22.30
CA VAL A 204 10.89 -2.05 21.32
C VAL A 204 12.31 -2.50 21.66
N ALA A 205 13.12 -1.60 22.22
CA ALA A 205 14.49 -1.89 22.62
C ALA A 205 14.57 -3.06 23.61
N GLY A 206 15.47 -4.00 23.34
CA GLY A 206 15.68 -5.22 24.14
C GLY A 206 14.64 -6.32 23.93
N LYS A 207 13.56 -6.05 23.17
CA LYS A 207 12.53 -7.05 22.86
C LYS A 207 12.94 -7.92 21.67
N THR A 208 12.36 -9.11 21.59
CA THR A 208 12.47 -9.97 20.42
C THR A 208 11.31 -9.70 19.46
N VAL A 209 11.64 -9.32 18.26
CA VAL A 209 10.69 -9.08 17.17
C VAL A 209 10.80 -10.21 16.15
N VAL A 210 9.70 -10.87 15.87
CA VAL A 210 9.58 -11.87 14.80
C VAL A 210 8.95 -11.20 13.59
N VAL A 211 9.67 -11.16 12.48
CA VAL A 211 9.18 -10.66 11.19
C VAL A 211 8.93 -11.87 10.29
N ALA A 212 7.68 -12.09 9.93
CA ALA A 212 7.30 -13.16 9.02
C ALA A 212 7.27 -12.65 7.57
N GLY A 213 8.21 -13.13 6.76
CA GLY A 213 8.48 -12.68 5.40
C GLY A 213 9.67 -11.74 5.31
N TYR A 214 10.50 -11.94 4.25
CA TYR A 214 11.69 -11.12 3.99
C TYR A 214 11.72 -10.57 2.54
N GLY A 215 10.52 -10.27 2.02
CA GLY A 215 10.36 -9.41 0.84
C GLY A 215 10.71 -7.95 1.16
N TRP A 216 10.43 -7.03 0.27
CA TRP A 216 10.77 -5.62 0.47
C TRP A 216 10.16 -5.02 1.75
N CYS A 217 8.90 -5.32 2.04
CA CYS A 217 8.24 -4.90 3.29
C CYS A 217 8.93 -5.50 4.52
N GLY A 218 9.20 -6.81 4.49
CA GLY A 218 9.86 -7.51 5.60
C GLY A 218 11.26 -6.98 5.89
N LYS A 219 12.05 -6.69 4.86
CA LYS A 219 13.37 -6.03 4.99
C LYS A 219 13.25 -4.69 5.71
N GLY A 220 12.27 -3.88 5.31
CA GLY A 220 12.03 -2.59 5.95
C GLY A 220 11.60 -2.71 7.41
N VAL A 221 10.67 -3.60 7.71
CA VAL A 221 10.20 -3.85 9.08
C VAL A 221 11.33 -4.37 9.98
N ALA A 222 12.12 -5.34 9.49
CA ALA A 222 13.25 -5.91 10.22
C ALA A 222 14.36 -4.87 10.48
N MET A 223 14.70 -4.08 9.47
CA MET A 223 15.69 -3.01 9.56
C MET A 223 15.28 -1.94 10.60
N ARG A 224 14.01 -1.52 10.59
CA ARG A 224 13.49 -0.54 11.55
C ARG A 224 13.44 -1.11 12.96
N ALA A 225 13.02 -2.37 13.14
CA ALA A 225 13.06 -3.04 14.44
C ALA A 225 14.48 -3.07 15.02
N LYS A 226 15.48 -3.44 14.19
CA LYS A 226 16.89 -3.43 14.58
C LYS A 226 17.35 -2.02 14.99
N GLY A 227 16.97 -1.00 14.22
CA GLY A 227 17.26 0.41 14.51
C GLY A 227 16.64 0.91 15.82
N LEU A 228 15.51 0.34 16.22
CA LEU A 228 14.84 0.59 17.52
C LEU A 228 15.45 -0.22 18.67
N GLY A 229 16.50 -1.02 18.43
CA GLY A 229 17.20 -1.80 19.44
C GLY A 229 16.58 -3.18 19.73
N ALA A 230 15.77 -3.72 18.83
CA ALA A 230 15.20 -5.05 18.96
C ALA A 230 16.20 -6.17 18.59
N ASN A 231 15.97 -7.36 19.15
CA ASN A 231 16.54 -8.62 18.68
C ASN A 231 15.61 -9.18 17.61
N VAL A 232 16.02 -9.14 16.33
CA VAL A 232 15.14 -9.54 15.22
C VAL A 232 15.34 -11.00 14.85
N ILE A 233 14.23 -11.70 14.67
CA ILE A 233 14.13 -13.05 14.08
C ILE A 233 13.29 -12.91 12.81
N VAL A 234 13.75 -13.50 11.72
CA VAL A 234 13.02 -13.56 10.44
C VAL A 234 12.53 -14.98 10.23
N THR A 235 11.30 -15.12 9.75
CA THR A 235 10.79 -16.41 9.24
C THR A 235 10.51 -16.26 7.75
N GLU A 236 10.98 -17.21 6.94
CA GLU A 236 10.89 -17.15 5.48
C GLU A 236 10.80 -18.57 4.89
N ILE A 237 10.20 -18.70 3.71
CA ILE A 237 10.08 -19.96 2.95
C ILE A 237 11.07 -20.01 1.77
N ASP A 238 11.48 -18.86 1.27
CA ASP A 238 12.43 -18.71 0.17
C ASP A 238 13.86 -18.78 0.73
N PRO A 239 14.67 -19.81 0.36
CA PRO A 239 16.01 -19.97 0.88
C PRO A 239 16.95 -18.81 0.49
N ILE A 240 16.72 -18.15 -0.64
CA ILE A 240 17.54 -17.00 -1.07
C ILE A 240 17.28 -15.82 -0.13
N LYS A 241 16.02 -15.50 0.14
CA LYS A 241 15.66 -14.43 1.10
C LYS A 241 16.09 -14.78 2.52
N GLY A 242 16.03 -16.08 2.88
CA GLY A 242 16.54 -16.55 4.16
C GLY A 242 18.04 -16.30 4.33
N ILE A 243 18.85 -16.60 3.31
CA ILE A 243 20.30 -16.30 3.30
C ILE A 243 20.53 -14.78 3.37
N GLU A 244 19.79 -14.00 2.60
CA GLU A 244 19.88 -12.54 2.62
C GLU A 244 19.62 -11.99 4.03
N ALA A 245 18.57 -12.47 4.72
CA ALA A 245 18.29 -12.09 6.10
C ALA A 245 19.45 -12.44 7.06
N VAL A 246 20.12 -13.58 6.87
CA VAL A 246 21.30 -13.96 7.65
C VAL A 246 22.47 -13.00 7.40
N PHE A 247 22.73 -12.62 6.13
CA PHE A 247 23.80 -11.66 5.80
C PHE A 247 23.50 -10.24 6.32
N ASP A 248 22.21 -9.86 6.42
CA ASP A 248 21.79 -8.60 7.05
C ASP A 248 21.91 -8.64 8.59
N GLY A 249 22.36 -9.81 9.14
CA GLY A 249 22.64 -9.99 10.56
C GLY A 249 21.41 -10.35 11.39
N PHE A 250 20.40 -10.99 10.79
CA PHE A 250 19.23 -11.48 11.48
C PHE A 250 19.33 -12.99 11.73
N ARG A 251 18.67 -13.45 12.80
CA ARG A 251 18.45 -14.87 13.02
C ARG A 251 17.31 -15.32 12.12
N VAL A 252 17.47 -16.48 11.48
CA VAL A 252 16.41 -17.10 10.66
C VAL A 252 16.03 -18.44 11.23
N MET A 253 14.73 -18.69 11.38
CA MET A 253 14.21 -19.98 11.86
C MET A 253 12.72 -20.13 11.46
N PRO A 254 12.18 -21.36 11.47
CA PRO A 254 10.75 -21.59 11.24
C PRO A 254 9.87 -20.90 12.28
N MET A 255 8.63 -20.50 11.89
CA MET A 255 7.70 -19.78 12.76
C MET A 255 7.43 -20.55 14.08
N ARG A 256 7.31 -21.87 14.03
CA ARG A 256 7.09 -22.71 15.24
C ARG A 256 8.20 -22.56 16.29
N GLU A 257 9.44 -22.35 15.85
CA GLU A 257 10.56 -22.06 16.74
C GLU A 257 10.51 -20.59 17.18
N ALA A 258 10.35 -19.65 16.26
CA ALA A 258 10.31 -18.23 16.52
C ALA A 258 9.21 -17.83 17.52
N ALA A 259 8.06 -18.51 17.47
CA ALA A 259 6.93 -18.28 18.36
C ALA A 259 7.30 -18.35 19.86
N LYS A 260 8.31 -19.15 20.23
CA LYS A 260 8.78 -19.29 21.62
C LYS A 260 9.55 -18.05 22.13
N TYR A 261 10.07 -17.23 21.23
CA TYR A 261 10.98 -16.12 21.56
C TYR A 261 10.36 -14.73 21.38
N GLY A 262 9.36 -14.59 20.50
CA GLY A 262 8.79 -13.32 20.13
C GLY A 262 8.06 -12.59 21.25
N ASP A 263 8.34 -11.31 21.40
CA ASP A 263 7.53 -10.35 22.16
C ASP A 263 6.57 -9.61 21.21
N PHE A 264 7.05 -9.31 20.00
CA PHE A 264 6.26 -8.76 18.88
C PHE A 264 6.37 -9.70 17.68
N PHE A 265 5.26 -9.83 16.97
CA PHE A 265 5.17 -10.56 15.70
C PHE A 265 4.59 -9.62 14.65
N VAL A 266 5.28 -9.47 13.52
CA VAL A 266 4.82 -8.65 12.39
C VAL A 266 4.80 -9.51 11.14
N THR A 267 3.61 -9.76 10.59
CA THR A 267 3.44 -10.54 9.36
C THR A 267 3.44 -9.62 8.14
N VAL A 268 4.20 -9.98 7.10
CA VAL A 268 4.40 -9.19 5.87
C VAL A 268 4.64 -10.09 4.65
N THR A 269 3.95 -11.24 4.60
CA THR A 269 4.18 -12.26 3.56
C THR A 269 3.29 -12.12 2.34
N GLY A 270 2.12 -11.49 2.50
CA GLY A 270 1.04 -11.50 1.52
C GLY A 270 0.35 -12.88 1.37
N CYS A 271 0.65 -13.84 2.27
CA CYS A 271 0.06 -15.18 2.27
C CYS A 271 -0.91 -15.33 3.44
N LYS A 272 -1.88 -16.22 3.32
CA LYS A 272 -2.82 -16.52 4.40
C LYS A 272 -2.21 -17.50 5.42
N ASP A 273 -2.76 -17.51 6.63
CA ASP A 273 -2.52 -18.53 7.67
C ASP A 273 -1.03 -18.69 8.05
N VAL A 274 -0.31 -17.57 8.15
CA VAL A 274 1.10 -17.54 8.54
C VAL A 274 1.26 -17.78 10.04
N ILE A 275 0.38 -17.22 10.85
CA ILE A 275 0.26 -17.48 12.29
C ILE A 275 -1.10 -18.11 12.57
N THR A 276 -1.09 -19.34 13.13
CA THR A 276 -2.27 -20.17 13.30
C THR A 276 -2.33 -20.75 14.71
N LYS A 277 -3.35 -21.57 15.01
CA LYS A 277 -3.52 -22.31 16.27
C LYS A 277 -2.28 -23.13 16.70
N GLU A 278 -1.41 -23.51 15.77
CA GLU A 278 -0.19 -24.25 16.11
C GLU A 278 0.85 -23.38 16.81
N HIS A 279 0.79 -22.06 16.60
CA HIS A 279 1.77 -21.10 17.08
C HIS A 279 1.36 -20.42 18.39
N PHE A 280 0.07 -20.08 18.55
CA PHE A 280 -0.42 -19.31 19.71
C PHE A 280 -0.06 -19.93 21.07
N PRO A 281 -0.17 -21.24 21.31
CA PRO A 281 0.19 -21.83 22.61
C PRO A 281 1.67 -21.72 22.95
N LEU A 282 2.53 -21.59 21.93
CA LEU A 282 3.98 -21.50 22.08
C LEU A 282 4.45 -20.10 22.47
N MET A 283 3.65 -19.09 22.19
CA MET A 283 3.99 -17.68 22.40
C MET A 283 4.17 -17.36 23.88
N LYS A 284 4.89 -16.28 24.15
CA LYS A 284 5.02 -15.70 25.49
C LYS A 284 3.69 -15.13 25.95
N ASP A 285 3.51 -15.03 27.26
CA ASP A 285 2.45 -14.23 27.85
C ASP A 285 2.63 -12.75 27.48
N GLY A 286 1.56 -12.10 27.04
CA GLY A 286 1.58 -10.72 26.60
C GLY A 286 2.13 -10.51 25.17
N ALA A 287 2.39 -11.56 24.39
CA ALA A 287 2.83 -11.41 22.99
C ALA A 287 1.91 -10.50 22.19
N VAL A 288 2.50 -9.65 21.34
CA VAL A 288 1.80 -8.68 20.51
C VAL A 288 1.88 -9.09 19.05
N LEU A 289 0.73 -9.23 18.41
CA LEU A 289 0.59 -9.60 17.00
C LEU A 289 0.16 -8.39 16.18
N ALA A 290 0.85 -8.13 15.08
CA ALA A 290 0.53 -7.08 14.11
C ALA A 290 0.63 -7.64 12.69
N ASN A 291 -0.30 -7.29 11.84
CA ASN A 291 -0.23 -7.58 10.41
C ASN A 291 0.15 -6.31 9.65
N ALA A 292 1.15 -6.40 8.79
CA ALA A 292 1.54 -5.36 7.85
C ALA A 292 1.42 -5.84 6.38
N GLY A 293 0.74 -6.96 6.15
CA GLY A 293 0.29 -7.39 4.83
C GLY A 293 -1.02 -6.72 4.43
N HIS A 294 -1.30 -6.67 3.13
CA HIS A 294 -2.44 -5.93 2.58
C HIS A 294 -3.80 -6.40 3.12
N PHE A 295 -3.99 -7.72 3.24
CA PHE A 295 -5.22 -8.32 3.76
C PHE A 295 -5.05 -8.87 5.18
N ASP A 296 -6.15 -8.95 5.92
CA ASP A 296 -6.26 -9.45 7.30
C ASP A 296 -6.29 -10.99 7.40
N VAL A 297 -5.55 -11.68 6.56
CA VAL A 297 -5.57 -13.15 6.42
C VAL A 297 -4.30 -13.84 6.92
N GLU A 298 -3.22 -13.09 7.19
CA GLU A 298 -1.93 -13.67 7.58
C GLU A 298 -1.95 -14.21 9.00
N ILE A 299 -2.64 -13.54 9.92
CA ILE A 299 -2.91 -14.02 11.27
C ILE A 299 -4.29 -14.66 11.27
N ASN A 300 -4.38 -15.94 11.57
CA ASN A 300 -5.68 -16.62 11.60
C ASN A 300 -6.47 -16.22 12.86
N VAL A 301 -7.23 -15.14 12.75
CA VAL A 301 -8.02 -14.59 13.88
C VAL A 301 -9.11 -15.58 14.31
N LYS A 302 -9.71 -16.34 13.37
CA LYS A 302 -10.71 -17.35 13.69
C LYS A 302 -10.15 -18.46 14.58
N ASP A 303 -8.92 -18.91 14.31
CA ASP A 303 -8.22 -19.86 15.17
C ASP A 303 -7.96 -19.27 16.57
N LEU A 304 -7.60 -17.98 16.63
CA LEU A 304 -7.33 -17.28 17.89
C LEU A 304 -8.61 -17.13 18.73
N GLU A 305 -9.71 -16.74 18.10
CA GLU A 305 -11.06 -16.69 18.71
C GLU A 305 -11.53 -18.05 19.21
N ALA A 306 -11.34 -19.11 18.40
CA ALA A 306 -11.74 -20.47 18.76
C ALA A 306 -10.94 -21.05 19.94
N MET A 307 -9.74 -20.53 20.18
CA MET A 307 -8.85 -20.99 21.27
C MET A 307 -8.99 -20.19 22.56
N THR A 308 -9.61 -19.01 22.53
CA THR A 308 -9.77 -18.19 23.74
C THR A 308 -10.75 -18.86 24.72
N VAL A 309 -10.42 -18.83 26.02
CA VAL A 309 -11.23 -19.47 27.08
C VAL A 309 -12.23 -18.52 27.74
N GLU A 310 -12.14 -17.24 27.44
CA GLU A 310 -13.04 -16.19 27.88
C GLU A 310 -13.27 -15.20 26.73
N PRO A 311 -14.34 -14.39 26.73
CA PRO A 311 -14.58 -13.42 25.68
C PRO A 311 -13.39 -12.48 25.47
N ALA A 312 -12.93 -12.33 24.23
CA ALA A 312 -11.91 -11.37 23.88
C ALA A 312 -12.42 -9.95 24.17
N TYR A 313 -11.53 -9.07 24.60
CA TYR A 313 -11.89 -7.69 24.97
C TYR A 313 -10.87 -6.70 24.48
N GLU A 314 -11.33 -5.49 24.15
CA GLU A 314 -10.47 -4.37 23.80
C GLU A 314 -9.85 -3.80 25.09
N VAL A 315 -8.57 -4.14 25.34
CA VAL A 315 -7.82 -3.65 26.52
C VAL A 315 -7.38 -2.20 26.35
N ARG A 316 -7.18 -1.77 25.11
CA ARG A 316 -6.83 -0.41 24.70
C ARG A 316 -7.31 -0.23 23.26
N LYS A 317 -7.57 1.02 22.84
CA LYS A 317 -7.99 1.29 21.45
C LYS A 317 -7.08 0.58 20.45
N ASN A 318 -7.68 -0.19 19.57
CA ASN A 318 -7.02 -1.03 18.56
C ASN A 318 -6.17 -2.18 19.13
N ILE A 319 -6.35 -2.59 20.38
CA ILE A 319 -5.70 -3.78 20.96
C ILE A 319 -6.76 -4.71 21.54
N THR A 320 -6.95 -5.85 20.91
CA THR A 320 -7.83 -6.90 21.40
C THR A 320 -7.01 -7.98 22.09
N THR A 321 -7.35 -8.32 23.33
CA THR A 321 -6.68 -9.35 24.15
C THR A 321 -7.48 -10.63 24.12
N TYR A 322 -6.78 -11.74 23.89
CA TYR A 322 -7.28 -13.12 23.89
C TYR A 322 -6.61 -13.92 25.00
N THR A 323 -7.37 -14.64 25.82
CA THR A 323 -6.85 -15.48 26.89
C THR A 323 -6.80 -16.94 26.45
N MET A 324 -5.60 -17.50 26.35
CA MET A 324 -5.37 -18.88 25.91
C MET A 324 -5.67 -19.91 27.00
N PRO A 325 -5.90 -21.19 26.66
CA PRO A 325 -6.18 -22.26 27.64
C PRO A 325 -5.09 -22.45 28.72
N ASN A 326 -3.87 -22.05 28.42
CA ASN A 326 -2.74 -22.09 29.37
C ASN A 326 -2.62 -20.82 30.25
N GLY A 327 -3.62 -19.95 30.21
CA GLY A 327 -3.69 -18.69 30.96
C GLY A 327 -2.88 -17.52 30.40
N LYS A 328 -2.12 -17.72 29.31
CA LYS A 328 -1.37 -16.67 28.64
C LYS A 328 -2.30 -15.74 27.86
N LYS A 329 -1.92 -14.49 27.76
CA LYS A 329 -2.62 -13.47 26.98
C LYS A 329 -1.87 -13.17 25.68
N ILE A 330 -2.63 -13.06 24.59
CA ILE A 330 -2.14 -12.64 23.28
C ILE A 330 -2.88 -11.36 22.89
N ASN A 331 -2.14 -10.36 22.44
CA ASN A 331 -2.66 -9.06 22.07
C ASN A 331 -2.61 -8.88 20.54
N LEU A 332 -3.75 -8.71 19.90
CA LEU A 332 -3.86 -8.49 18.46
C LEU A 332 -4.09 -7.00 18.19
N LEU A 333 -3.27 -6.41 17.33
CA LEU A 333 -3.40 -5.02 16.93
C LEU A 333 -4.31 -4.88 15.71
N GLY A 334 -5.18 -3.87 15.76
CA GLY A 334 -6.03 -3.50 14.62
C GLY A 334 -6.89 -4.65 14.08
N GLU A 335 -7.26 -5.63 14.93
CA GLU A 335 -8.04 -6.81 14.55
C GLU A 335 -7.37 -7.65 13.43
N GLY A 336 -6.03 -7.63 13.34
CA GLY A 336 -5.28 -8.32 12.30
C GLY A 336 -5.21 -7.60 10.95
N ARG A 337 -5.79 -6.41 10.86
CA ARG A 337 -5.76 -5.55 9.67
C ARG A 337 -4.38 -4.89 9.50
N LEU A 338 -4.17 -4.26 8.35
CA LEU A 338 -2.95 -3.54 8.01
C LEU A 338 -2.62 -2.47 9.07
N VAL A 339 -1.65 -2.77 9.94
CA VAL A 339 -1.38 -2.04 11.19
C VAL A 339 -1.01 -0.57 10.96
N ASN A 340 -0.31 -0.25 9.88
CA ASN A 340 0.13 1.12 9.58
C ASN A 340 -1.04 2.06 9.23
N LEU A 341 -2.16 1.53 8.77
CA LEU A 341 -3.37 2.29 8.44
C LEU A 341 -4.46 2.16 9.52
N ALA A 342 -4.61 0.96 10.09
CA ALA A 342 -5.58 0.77 11.18
C ALA A 342 -5.15 1.48 12.48
N CYS A 343 -3.85 1.61 12.69
CA CYS A 343 -3.26 2.14 13.92
C CYS A 343 -2.39 3.40 13.71
N GLY A 344 -2.28 3.91 12.48
CA GLY A 344 -1.42 5.05 12.12
C GLY A 344 -1.94 5.83 10.92
N ASP A 345 -1.09 6.67 10.36
CA ASP A 345 -1.41 7.56 9.24
C ASP A 345 -0.89 7.01 7.88
N GLY A 346 -0.50 5.73 7.82
CA GLY A 346 0.07 5.10 6.64
C GLY A 346 1.52 5.51 6.37
N HIS A 347 1.98 5.31 5.14
CA HIS A 347 3.36 5.60 4.75
C HIS A 347 3.69 7.09 4.81
N PRO A 348 4.96 7.45 5.08
CA PRO A 348 5.41 8.85 5.06
C PRO A 348 5.09 9.55 3.74
N VAL A 349 4.75 10.82 3.83
CA VAL A 349 4.33 11.65 2.68
C VAL A 349 5.40 11.65 1.59
N GLU A 350 6.67 11.87 1.97
CA GLU A 350 7.80 11.97 1.04
C GLU A 350 8.11 10.65 0.31
N VAL A 351 7.71 9.52 0.91
CA VAL A 351 7.82 8.19 0.29
C VAL A 351 6.70 7.98 -0.72
N MET A 352 5.45 8.32 -0.34
CA MET A 352 4.30 8.22 -1.23
C MET A 352 4.37 9.17 -2.43
N ASP A 353 5.12 10.28 -2.30
CA ASP A 353 5.40 11.19 -3.41
C ASP A 353 6.09 10.46 -4.58
N LEU A 354 7.03 9.53 -4.30
CA LEU A 354 7.65 8.69 -5.32
C LEU A 354 6.64 7.74 -5.96
N SER A 355 5.87 7.00 -5.16
CA SER A 355 4.87 6.05 -5.65
C SER A 355 3.81 6.72 -6.51
N PHE A 356 3.31 7.87 -6.06
CA PHE A 356 2.24 8.57 -6.76
C PHE A 356 2.73 9.34 -8.00
N ALA A 357 4.01 9.76 -8.02
CA ALA A 357 4.63 10.23 -9.25
C ALA A 357 4.70 9.11 -10.31
N MET A 358 5.03 7.88 -9.89
CA MET A 358 5.02 6.71 -10.78
C MET A 358 3.60 6.37 -11.25
N GLN A 359 2.57 6.50 -10.39
CA GLN A 359 1.16 6.34 -10.78
C GLN A 359 0.73 7.38 -11.83
N PHE A 360 1.09 8.64 -11.62
CA PHE A 360 0.82 9.71 -12.59
C PHE A 360 1.47 9.40 -13.94
N LEU A 361 2.75 9.00 -13.93
CA LEU A 361 3.48 8.64 -15.17
C LEU A 361 2.92 7.38 -15.83
N ALA A 362 2.39 6.42 -15.05
CA ALA A 362 1.72 5.26 -15.62
C ALA A 362 0.45 5.64 -16.40
N MET A 363 -0.35 6.56 -15.88
CA MET A 363 -1.53 7.07 -16.60
C MET A 363 -1.13 7.81 -17.88
N LYS A 364 -0.07 8.65 -17.79
CA LYS A 364 0.48 9.35 -18.96
C LYS A 364 1.02 8.36 -20.01
N TYR A 365 1.77 7.36 -19.59
CA TYR A 365 2.34 6.34 -20.47
C TYR A 365 1.25 5.54 -21.21
N LEU A 366 0.22 5.09 -20.50
CA LEU A 366 -0.93 4.40 -21.10
C LEU A 366 -1.64 5.28 -22.15
N LEU A 367 -1.78 6.56 -21.87
CA LEU A 367 -2.40 7.50 -22.80
C LEU A 367 -1.55 7.71 -24.07
N GLU A 368 -0.24 7.87 -23.91
CA GLU A 368 0.70 8.08 -25.02
C GLU A 368 0.82 6.87 -25.95
N HIS A 369 0.63 5.65 -25.39
CA HIS A 369 0.70 4.40 -26.13
C HIS A 369 -0.70 3.78 -26.37
N LYS A 370 -1.74 4.63 -26.38
CA LYS A 370 -3.11 4.20 -26.63
C LYS A 370 -3.24 3.48 -27.99
N GLY A 371 -3.65 2.21 -27.96
CA GLY A 371 -3.82 1.40 -29.15
C GLY A 371 -2.54 0.68 -29.61
N GLU A 372 -1.40 0.91 -28.98
CA GLU A 372 -0.13 0.21 -29.26
C GLU A 372 0.10 -0.94 -28.29
N LEU A 373 -0.30 -0.78 -27.04
CA LEU A 373 -0.15 -1.81 -26.02
C LEU A 373 -1.18 -2.92 -26.19
N GLN A 374 -0.72 -4.15 -26.08
CA GLN A 374 -1.59 -5.32 -26.01
C GLN A 374 -2.17 -5.50 -24.61
N ASN A 375 -3.14 -6.40 -24.48
CA ASN A 375 -3.75 -6.76 -23.19
C ASN A 375 -2.78 -7.61 -22.36
N ASN A 376 -1.75 -6.98 -21.82
CA ASN A 376 -0.69 -7.58 -21.02
C ASN A 376 -0.40 -6.76 -19.77
N LEU A 377 0.31 -7.39 -18.84
CA LEU A 377 0.89 -6.72 -17.68
C LEU A 377 2.29 -6.19 -18.02
N TYR A 378 2.48 -4.89 -17.86
CA TYR A 378 3.73 -4.17 -18.15
C TYR A 378 4.36 -3.63 -16.89
N VAL A 379 5.66 -3.38 -16.96
CA VAL A 379 6.40 -2.55 -16.00
C VAL A 379 6.74 -1.24 -16.69
N LEU A 380 6.79 -0.14 -15.95
CA LEU A 380 7.20 1.16 -16.51
C LEU A 380 8.65 1.11 -17.01
N PRO A 381 8.95 1.76 -18.14
CA PRO A 381 10.31 1.91 -18.63
C PRO A 381 11.28 2.45 -17.57
N GLU A 382 12.53 2.00 -17.63
CA GLU A 382 13.56 2.38 -16.65
C GLU A 382 13.85 3.89 -16.68
N GLU A 383 13.73 4.51 -17.86
CA GLU A 383 13.92 5.94 -18.08
C GLU A 383 12.98 6.78 -17.22
N LEU A 384 11.73 6.33 -17.03
CA LEU A 384 10.76 7.02 -16.17
C LEU A 384 11.13 6.92 -14.69
N ASN A 385 11.69 5.77 -14.26
CA ASN A 385 12.23 5.63 -12.91
C ASN A 385 13.42 6.57 -12.69
N THR A 386 14.33 6.64 -13.67
CA THR A 386 15.50 7.51 -13.63
C THR A 386 15.09 8.99 -13.60
N GLU A 387 14.11 9.40 -14.41
CA GLU A 387 13.57 10.76 -14.39
C GLU A 387 13.03 11.12 -13.00
N ILE A 388 12.17 10.28 -12.43
CA ILE A 388 11.59 10.55 -11.10
C ILE A 388 12.65 10.57 -10.00
N ALA A 389 13.63 9.66 -10.04
CA ALA A 389 14.73 9.64 -9.09
C ALA A 389 15.58 10.92 -9.17
N ALA A 390 15.89 11.40 -10.37
CA ALA A 390 16.62 12.64 -10.58
C ALA A 390 15.87 13.86 -10.03
N LEU A 391 14.57 13.96 -10.32
CA LEU A 391 13.71 15.04 -9.80
C LEU A 391 13.61 14.99 -8.27
N LYS A 392 13.56 13.78 -7.68
CA LYS A 392 13.54 13.65 -6.21
C LYS A 392 14.84 14.09 -5.58
N LEU A 393 15.99 13.74 -6.15
CA LEU A 393 17.31 14.20 -5.69
C LEU A 393 17.42 15.72 -5.79
N GLU A 394 16.97 16.31 -6.90
CA GLU A 394 16.93 17.77 -7.06
C GLU A 394 16.09 18.44 -5.98
N ALA A 395 14.87 17.91 -5.75
CA ALA A 395 13.96 18.44 -4.71
C ALA A 395 14.54 18.30 -3.29
N MET A 396 15.39 17.30 -3.06
CA MET A 396 16.11 17.09 -1.80
C MET A 396 17.41 17.90 -1.71
N CYS A 397 17.78 18.68 -2.72
CA CYS A 397 19.07 19.38 -2.84
C CYS A 397 20.28 18.41 -2.73
N ALA A 398 20.12 17.18 -3.22
CA ALA A 398 21.15 16.15 -3.24
C ALA A 398 21.78 16.05 -4.64
N GLY A 399 23.12 16.15 -4.72
CA GLY A 399 23.87 15.98 -5.95
C GLY A 399 24.38 14.56 -6.11
N ILE A 400 24.58 14.13 -7.35
CA ILE A 400 25.26 12.88 -7.72
C ILE A 400 26.40 13.18 -8.70
N ASP A 401 27.36 12.27 -8.80
CA ASP A 401 28.44 12.39 -9.77
C ASP A 401 27.94 12.15 -11.20
N THR A 402 28.67 12.71 -12.18
CA THR A 402 28.47 12.49 -13.60
C THR A 402 29.70 11.82 -14.21
N LEU A 403 29.48 10.88 -15.12
CA LEU A 403 30.60 10.23 -15.83
C LEU A 403 31.33 11.22 -16.70
N THR A 404 32.67 11.15 -16.70
CA THR A 404 33.46 11.84 -17.72
C THR A 404 33.25 11.19 -19.10
N PRO A 405 33.54 11.86 -20.20
CA PRO A 405 33.47 11.24 -21.53
C PRO A 405 34.31 9.95 -21.64
N GLU A 406 35.45 9.88 -21.00
CA GLU A 406 36.32 8.70 -20.99
C GLU A 406 35.71 7.55 -20.19
N GLN A 407 35.08 7.85 -19.03
CA GLN A 407 34.34 6.85 -18.23
C GLN A 407 33.14 6.32 -18.99
N TYR A 408 32.38 7.24 -19.62
CA TYR A 408 31.24 6.84 -20.43
C TYR A 408 31.64 5.92 -21.59
N ALA A 409 32.70 6.29 -22.34
CA ALA A 409 33.23 5.48 -23.41
C ALA A 409 33.70 4.09 -22.93
N TYR A 410 34.37 4.02 -21.76
CA TYR A 410 34.80 2.75 -21.17
C TYR A 410 33.65 1.81 -20.82
N LEU A 411 32.56 2.36 -20.28
CA LEU A 411 31.39 1.55 -19.86
C LEU A 411 30.50 1.11 -21.03
N HIS A 412 30.57 1.84 -22.17
CA HIS A 412 29.73 1.62 -23.36
C HIS A 412 30.56 1.23 -24.59
N ALA A 413 31.85 0.87 -24.40
CA ALA A 413 32.65 0.34 -25.48
C ALA A 413 32.08 -1.00 -25.96
N GLU A 414 31.75 -1.08 -27.26
CA GLU A 414 31.36 -2.30 -27.94
C GLU A 414 32.59 -3.22 -28.16
#